data_8f03564fd58e639ad762094b1f6f3ac2
#
_entry.id   8f03564fd58e639ad762094b1f6f3ac2
#
_cell.length_a   1.000
_cell.length_b   1.000
_cell.length_c   1.000
_cell.angle_alpha   90.00
_cell.angle_beta   90.00
_cell.angle_gamma   90.00
#
_symmetry.space_group_name_H-M   'P 1'
#
loop_
_entity.id
_entity.type
_entity.pdbx_description
1 polymer ?
#
loop_
_entity_poly.entity_id
_entity_poly.type
_entity_poly.pdbx_seq_one_letter_code
_entity_poly.pdbx_strand_id
1 'polypeptide(L)'
;MQNVSIKNISKTYGDKLVLNSISKEFPAGETTVIMGASGCGKTTLLRILLGLEMPDSGEMIGMPEKVSVLFQEDRLCEDASAYENITLVLERKKTRTQKDAQKHHVEQEAAQVGITVEDLTQNVMELSGGMRRRIALLRALLYDADCVILDEPFKGLDAATKQIVMQYVKEKTVGKTTFLVTHDSAEADFFGGNRWNLPSENKNENHE
;
A
#
# COMPACT_ATOMS: atom_id res chain seq x y z
N MET A 1 -15.45 -6.27 11.12
CA MET A 1 -14.01 -6.61 10.93
C MET A 1 -13.40 -6.91 12.29
N GLN A 2 -12.43 -7.83 12.35
CA GLN A 2 -11.65 -8.10 13.56
C GLN A 2 -10.26 -7.47 13.44
N ASN A 3 -9.59 -7.24 14.58
CA ASN A 3 -8.22 -6.75 14.57
C ASN A 3 -7.27 -7.75 13.90
N VAL A 4 -6.27 -7.23 13.20
CA VAL A 4 -5.16 -8.04 12.70
C VAL A 4 -4.12 -8.16 13.83
N SER A 5 -3.66 -9.35 14.11
CA SER A 5 -2.67 -9.60 15.16
C SER A 5 -1.54 -10.47 14.64
N ILE A 6 -0.32 -10.06 14.92
CA ILE A 6 0.89 -10.87 14.75
C ILE A 6 1.45 -11.20 16.13
N LYS A 7 1.88 -12.45 16.31
CA LYS A 7 2.43 -12.94 17.59
C LYS A 7 3.72 -13.68 17.38
N ASN A 8 4.78 -13.18 17.98
CA ASN A 8 6.13 -13.76 18.00
C ASN A 8 6.66 -14.10 16.58
N ILE A 9 6.33 -13.26 15.59
CA ILE A 9 6.79 -13.44 14.22
C ILE A 9 8.29 -13.28 14.16
N SER A 10 8.98 -14.31 13.67
CA SER A 10 10.41 -14.26 13.36
C SER A 10 10.66 -14.67 11.92
N LYS A 11 11.66 -14.05 11.29
CA LYS A 11 12.08 -14.37 9.92
C LYS A 11 13.57 -14.16 9.75
N THR A 12 14.22 -15.19 9.18
CA THR A 12 15.65 -15.22 8.87
C THR A 12 15.87 -15.49 7.40
N TYR A 13 16.87 -14.88 6.79
CA TYR A 13 17.33 -15.17 5.43
C TYR A 13 18.83 -15.54 5.49
N GLY A 14 19.14 -16.81 5.27
CA GLY A 14 20.47 -17.33 5.54
C GLY A 14 20.83 -17.11 7.01
N ASP A 15 21.92 -16.39 7.28
CA ASP A 15 22.37 -16.09 8.65
C ASP A 15 21.81 -14.74 9.17
N LYS A 16 21.01 -14.04 8.36
CA LYS A 16 20.49 -12.72 8.75
C LYS A 16 19.10 -12.84 9.33
N LEU A 17 18.98 -12.62 10.64
CA LEU A 17 17.71 -12.43 11.32
C LEU A 17 17.14 -11.06 10.92
N VAL A 18 15.92 -11.01 10.37
CA VAL A 18 15.28 -9.81 9.85
C VAL A 18 14.10 -9.37 10.72
N LEU A 19 13.32 -10.33 11.21
CA LEU A 19 12.26 -10.08 12.19
C LEU A 19 12.52 -11.00 13.39
N ASN A 20 12.51 -10.44 14.60
CA ASN A 20 12.81 -11.16 15.83
C ASN A 20 11.64 -11.08 16.80
N SER A 21 10.87 -12.16 16.88
CA SER A 21 9.78 -12.36 17.85
C SER A 21 8.83 -11.16 17.96
N ILE A 22 8.46 -10.59 16.82
CA ILE A 22 7.63 -9.37 16.76
C ILE A 22 6.18 -9.71 17.05
N SER A 23 5.59 -8.94 17.98
CA SER A 23 4.18 -9.05 18.31
C SER A 23 3.52 -7.66 18.27
N LYS A 24 2.37 -7.58 17.60
CA LYS A 24 1.61 -6.33 17.47
C LYS A 24 0.16 -6.64 17.13
N GLU A 25 -0.74 -5.86 17.70
CA GLU A 25 -2.15 -5.82 17.31
C GLU A 25 -2.44 -4.54 16.55
N PHE A 26 -3.17 -4.68 15.44
CA PHE A 26 -3.55 -3.59 14.54
C PHE A 26 -5.08 -3.46 14.55
N PRO A 27 -5.61 -2.30 14.96
CA PRO A 27 -7.06 -2.10 15.04
C PRO A 27 -7.74 -2.21 13.66
N ALA A 28 -8.87 -2.90 13.64
CA ALA A 28 -9.68 -3.00 12.44
C ALA A 28 -10.28 -1.65 12.04
N GLY A 29 -10.30 -1.37 10.74
CA GLY A 29 -10.88 -0.14 10.20
C GLY A 29 -10.05 1.12 10.43
N GLU A 30 -8.83 0.99 10.93
CA GLU A 30 -7.93 2.11 11.20
C GLU A 30 -6.66 2.04 10.34
N THR A 31 -6.01 3.19 10.18
CA THR A 31 -4.69 3.26 9.54
C THR A 31 -3.60 3.08 10.58
N THR A 32 -2.72 2.11 10.36
CA THR A 32 -1.45 1.97 11.08
C THR A 32 -0.31 2.41 10.18
N VAL A 33 0.43 3.43 10.61
CA VAL A 33 1.65 3.88 9.93
C VAL A 33 2.83 3.09 10.47
N ILE A 34 3.46 2.31 9.59
CA ILE A 34 4.63 1.50 9.91
C ILE A 34 5.89 2.26 9.48
N MET A 35 6.70 2.60 10.46
CA MET A 35 7.98 3.29 10.25
C MET A 35 9.16 2.39 10.63
N GLY A 36 10.36 2.82 10.29
CA GLY A 36 11.59 2.13 10.66
C GLY A 36 12.71 2.38 9.66
N ALA A 37 13.93 2.11 10.05
CA ALA A 37 15.11 2.29 9.22
C ALA A 37 15.05 1.46 7.92
N SER A 38 15.81 1.86 6.91
CA SER A 38 15.95 1.02 5.71
C SER A 38 16.54 -0.34 6.09
N GLY A 39 15.95 -1.41 5.56
CA GLY A 39 16.39 -2.78 5.83
C GLY A 39 15.97 -3.36 7.18
N CYS A 40 15.14 -2.68 8.00
CA CYS A 40 14.64 -3.23 9.27
C CYS A 40 13.56 -4.30 9.14
N GLY A 41 13.20 -4.72 7.92
CA GLY A 41 12.23 -5.81 7.71
C GLY A 41 10.80 -5.37 7.35
N LYS A 42 10.53 -4.09 7.07
CA LYS A 42 9.18 -3.61 6.70
C LYS A 42 8.59 -4.38 5.52
N THR A 43 9.33 -4.51 4.44
CA THR A 43 8.88 -5.26 3.25
C THR A 43 8.67 -6.75 3.57
N THR A 44 9.53 -7.35 4.40
CA THR A 44 9.35 -8.74 4.86
C THR A 44 8.07 -8.90 5.67
N LEU A 45 7.82 -7.97 6.59
CA LEU A 45 6.57 -7.95 7.36
C LEU A 45 5.34 -7.82 6.43
N LEU A 46 5.36 -6.89 5.47
CA LEU A 46 4.26 -6.74 4.51
C LEU A 46 4.05 -8.02 3.68
N ARG A 47 5.11 -8.69 3.26
CA ARG A 47 5.01 -9.97 2.53
C ARG A 47 4.38 -11.07 3.39
N ILE A 48 4.70 -11.10 4.69
CA ILE A 48 4.07 -12.03 5.64
C ILE A 48 2.59 -11.67 5.82
N LEU A 49 2.25 -10.39 6.02
CA LEU A 49 0.86 -9.94 6.12
C LEU A 49 0.03 -10.29 4.87
N LEU A 50 0.65 -10.26 3.69
CA LEU A 50 0.03 -10.64 2.42
C LEU A 50 -0.02 -12.17 2.19
N GLY A 51 0.55 -12.98 3.07
CA GLY A 51 0.69 -14.42 2.85
C GLY A 51 1.63 -14.80 1.69
N LEU A 52 2.42 -13.85 1.19
CA LEU A 52 3.41 -14.07 0.13
C LEU A 52 4.69 -14.69 0.67
N GLU A 53 4.85 -14.69 1.97
CA GLU A 53 5.97 -15.27 2.68
C GLU A 53 5.53 -15.85 4.02
N MET A 54 6.04 -17.03 4.36
CA MET A 54 5.77 -17.65 5.65
C MET A 54 6.81 -17.19 6.68
N PRO A 55 6.40 -16.83 7.91
CA PRO A 55 7.35 -16.62 8.99
C PRO A 55 8.01 -17.95 9.37
N ASP A 56 9.21 -17.88 9.95
CA ASP A 56 9.90 -19.07 10.46
C ASP A 56 9.29 -19.53 11.81
N SER A 57 8.74 -18.58 12.58
CA SER A 57 7.97 -18.85 13.79
C SER A 57 6.93 -17.76 14.02
N GLY A 58 5.98 -18.04 14.92
CA GLY A 58 4.88 -17.14 15.25
C GLY A 58 3.63 -17.39 14.41
N GLU A 59 2.61 -16.58 14.65
CA GLU A 59 1.32 -16.70 13.98
C GLU A 59 0.75 -15.32 13.61
N MET A 60 -0.06 -15.30 12.56
CA MET A 60 -0.84 -14.14 12.15
C MET A 60 -2.32 -14.50 12.14
N ILE A 61 -3.15 -13.64 12.71
CA ILE A 61 -4.59 -13.84 12.84
C ILE A 61 -5.31 -12.57 12.37
N GLY A 62 -6.46 -12.73 11.76
CA GLY A 62 -7.39 -11.63 11.50
C GLY A 62 -7.19 -10.87 10.19
N MET A 63 -6.28 -11.30 9.31
CA MET A 63 -6.18 -10.70 7.98
C MET A 63 -7.48 -10.92 7.18
N PRO A 64 -8.07 -9.84 6.62
CA PRO A 64 -9.23 -9.97 5.74
C PRO A 64 -8.90 -10.75 4.47
N GLU A 65 -9.92 -11.35 3.86
CA GLU A 65 -9.76 -12.07 2.58
C GLU A 65 -9.49 -11.11 1.40
N LYS A 66 -10.18 -9.95 1.41
CA LYS A 66 -10.01 -8.94 0.37
C LYS A 66 -8.94 -7.94 0.76
N VAL A 67 -7.76 -8.15 0.26
CA VAL A 67 -6.60 -7.27 0.48
C VAL A 67 -6.19 -6.61 -0.81
N SER A 68 -6.00 -5.30 -0.78
CA SER A 68 -5.37 -4.53 -1.84
C SER A 68 -3.96 -4.13 -1.45
N VAL A 69 -3.05 -4.07 -2.43
CA VAL A 69 -1.66 -3.72 -2.18
C VAL A 69 -1.09 -2.79 -3.24
N LEU A 70 -0.38 -1.77 -2.77
CA LEU A 70 0.58 -0.99 -3.54
C LEU A 70 1.97 -1.34 -3.04
N PHE A 71 2.76 -2.01 -3.88
CA PHE A 71 4.16 -2.31 -3.58
C PHE A 71 5.06 -1.10 -3.79
N GLN A 72 6.27 -1.15 -3.28
CA GLN A 72 7.29 -0.12 -3.51
C GLN A 72 7.58 0.08 -5.00
N GLU A 73 7.55 -1.00 -5.79
CA GLU A 73 7.54 -0.99 -7.25
C GLU A 73 6.08 -0.92 -7.75
N ASP A 74 5.82 -0.16 -8.82
CA ASP A 74 4.45 0.08 -9.30
C ASP A 74 3.78 -1.18 -9.90
N ARG A 75 4.58 -2.12 -10.41
CA ARG A 75 4.13 -3.41 -10.97
C ARG A 75 2.96 -3.24 -11.94
N LEU A 76 3.09 -2.29 -12.85
CA LEU A 76 2.12 -2.04 -13.91
C LEU A 76 2.36 -3.00 -15.08
N CYS A 77 1.28 -3.31 -15.83
CA CYS A 77 1.37 -4.03 -17.09
C CYS A 77 1.91 -3.07 -18.15
N GLU A 78 3.14 -3.30 -18.60
CA GLU A 78 3.89 -2.41 -19.49
C GLU A 78 3.25 -2.26 -20.87
N ASP A 79 2.57 -3.30 -21.36
CA ASP A 79 1.91 -3.31 -22.68
C ASP A 79 0.47 -2.76 -22.63
N ALA A 80 0.02 -2.21 -21.50
CA ALA A 80 -1.35 -1.74 -21.29
C ALA A 80 -1.40 -0.23 -21.07
N SER A 81 -2.54 0.39 -21.40
CA SER A 81 -2.82 1.78 -21.06
C SER A 81 -2.95 1.99 -19.55
N ALA A 82 -2.88 3.25 -19.11
CA ALA A 82 -3.13 3.61 -17.73
C ALA A 82 -4.54 3.20 -17.28
N TYR A 83 -5.54 3.41 -18.12
CA TYR A 83 -6.93 2.99 -17.87
C TYR A 83 -7.04 1.47 -17.68
N GLU A 84 -6.45 0.69 -18.56
CA GLU A 84 -6.47 -0.77 -18.47
C GLU A 84 -5.77 -1.24 -17.18
N ASN A 85 -4.63 -0.66 -16.80
CA ASN A 85 -3.96 -0.96 -15.56
C ASN A 85 -4.84 -0.74 -14.33
N ILE A 86 -5.59 0.37 -14.29
CA ILE A 86 -6.52 0.65 -13.18
C ILE A 86 -7.66 -0.37 -13.16
N THR A 87 -8.21 -0.70 -14.31
CA THR A 87 -9.42 -1.52 -14.42
C THR A 87 -9.17 -3.03 -14.30
N LEU A 88 -7.90 -3.47 -14.35
CA LEU A 88 -7.53 -4.90 -14.17
C LEU A 88 -8.12 -5.55 -12.92
N VAL A 89 -8.26 -4.79 -11.84
CA VAL A 89 -8.74 -5.27 -10.54
C VAL A 89 -10.24 -5.05 -10.33
N LEU A 90 -10.89 -4.35 -11.26
CA LEU A 90 -12.31 -4.05 -11.16
C LEU A 90 -13.16 -5.17 -11.77
N GLU A 91 -14.37 -5.31 -11.26
CA GLU A 91 -15.31 -6.25 -11.84
C GLU A 91 -15.55 -5.98 -13.33
N ARG A 92 -15.51 -7.03 -14.13
CA ARG A 92 -15.75 -6.95 -15.55
C ARG A 92 -17.21 -6.59 -15.86
N LYS A 93 -17.44 -5.42 -16.42
CA LYS A 93 -18.79 -4.95 -16.78
C LYS A 93 -19.26 -5.56 -18.09
N LYS A 94 -20.53 -5.99 -18.12
CA LYS A 94 -21.09 -6.76 -19.24
C LYS A 94 -21.80 -5.88 -20.26
N THR A 95 -22.53 -4.87 -19.81
CA THR A 95 -23.34 -4.01 -20.70
C THR A 95 -22.56 -2.72 -21.06
N ARG A 96 -22.95 -2.09 -22.19
CA ARG A 96 -22.38 -0.81 -22.63
C ARG A 96 -22.55 0.26 -21.55
N THR A 97 -23.76 0.41 -21.02
CA THR A 97 -24.06 1.40 -19.97
C THR A 97 -23.18 1.21 -18.74
N GLN A 98 -22.96 -0.06 -18.30
CA GLN A 98 -22.07 -0.35 -17.16
C GLN A 98 -20.61 0.00 -17.46
N LYS A 99 -20.15 -0.24 -18.70
CA LYS A 99 -18.79 0.12 -19.13
C LYS A 99 -18.61 1.63 -19.16
N ASP A 100 -19.58 2.36 -19.69
CA ASP A 100 -19.54 3.83 -19.76
C ASP A 100 -19.55 4.44 -18.35
N ALA A 101 -20.36 3.91 -17.43
CA ALA A 101 -20.37 4.33 -16.03
C ALA A 101 -19.05 4.03 -15.31
N GLN A 102 -18.46 2.85 -15.53
CA GLN A 102 -17.15 2.52 -14.98
C GLN A 102 -16.06 3.44 -15.53
N LYS A 103 -16.08 3.72 -16.83
CA LYS A 103 -15.12 4.64 -17.46
C LYS A 103 -15.21 6.02 -16.83
N HIS A 104 -16.42 6.57 -16.74
CA HIS A 104 -16.64 7.88 -16.12
C HIS A 104 -16.19 7.92 -14.65
N HIS A 105 -16.47 6.86 -13.88
CA HIS A 105 -15.98 6.75 -12.49
C HIS A 105 -14.45 6.78 -12.44
N VAL A 106 -13.75 5.99 -13.25
CA VAL A 106 -12.29 5.98 -13.28
C VAL A 106 -11.71 7.35 -13.69
N GLU A 107 -12.33 8.03 -14.67
CA GLU A 107 -11.95 9.40 -15.08
C GLU A 107 -12.08 10.39 -13.93
N GLN A 108 -13.17 10.33 -13.17
CA GLN A 108 -13.39 11.18 -12.00
C GLN A 108 -12.35 10.93 -10.91
N GLU A 109 -12.07 9.66 -10.61
CA GLU A 109 -11.07 9.28 -9.60
C GLU A 109 -9.65 9.67 -10.02
N ALA A 110 -9.32 9.50 -11.30
CA ALA A 110 -8.04 9.89 -11.87
C ALA A 110 -7.80 11.41 -11.78
N ALA A 111 -8.83 12.21 -12.06
CA ALA A 111 -8.77 13.66 -11.95
C ALA A 111 -8.44 14.13 -10.51
N GLN A 112 -8.91 13.44 -9.48
CA GLN A 112 -8.63 13.76 -8.08
C GLN A 112 -7.14 13.65 -7.72
N VAL A 113 -6.39 12.85 -8.45
CA VAL A 113 -4.94 12.70 -8.26
C VAL A 113 -4.13 13.35 -9.39
N GLY A 114 -4.76 14.23 -10.20
CA GLY A 114 -4.11 14.98 -11.26
C GLY A 114 -3.67 14.12 -12.46
N ILE A 115 -4.45 13.10 -12.81
CA ILE A 115 -4.31 12.32 -14.05
C ILE A 115 -5.45 12.71 -14.97
N THR A 116 -5.13 13.10 -16.21
CA THR A 116 -6.11 13.54 -17.20
C THR A 116 -6.74 12.37 -17.98
N VAL A 117 -7.79 12.63 -18.73
CA VAL A 117 -8.43 11.64 -19.60
C VAL A 117 -7.46 11.21 -20.72
N GLU A 118 -6.65 12.13 -21.20
CA GLU A 118 -5.61 11.88 -22.20
C GLU A 118 -4.55 10.93 -21.65
N ASP A 119 -4.07 11.18 -20.41
CA ASP A 119 -3.10 10.31 -19.75
C ASP A 119 -3.64 8.88 -19.58
N LEU A 120 -4.92 8.73 -19.28
CA LEU A 120 -5.55 7.42 -19.12
C LEU A 120 -5.50 6.57 -20.40
N THR A 121 -5.48 7.20 -21.57
CA THR A 121 -5.43 6.49 -22.86
C THR A 121 -4.01 6.12 -23.30
N GLN A 122 -2.98 6.73 -22.71
CA GLN A 122 -1.59 6.47 -23.05
C GLN A 122 -1.11 5.12 -22.51
N ASN A 123 -0.13 4.53 -23.20
CA ASN A 123 0.60 3.40 -22.65
C ASN A 123 1.30 3.84 -21.34
N VAL A 124 1.23 3.00 -20.33
CA VAL A 124 1.76 3.33 -19.01
C VAL A 124 3.26 3.61 -19.01
N MET A 125 4.01 3.06 -19.97
CA MET A 125 5.47 3.29 -20.11
C MET A 125 5.80 4.68 -20.68
N GLU A 126 4.85 5.37 -21.32
CA GLU A 126 5.00 6.73 -21.83
C GLU A 126 4.81 7.78 -20.73
N LEU A 127 4.24 7.37 -19.58
CA LEU A 127 3.97 8.25 -18.45
C LEU A 127 5.22 8.48 -17.58
N SER A 128 5.28 9.65 -16.92
CA SER A 128 6.31 9.93 -15.93
C SER A 128 6.26 8.97 -14.74
N GLY A 129 7.35 8.83 -13.99
CA GLY A 129 7.39 7.98 -12.80
C GLY A 129 6.34 8.34 -11.76
N GLY A 130 6.12 9.64 -11.52
CA GLY A 130 5.07 10.12 -10.62
C GLY A 130 3.65 9.84 -11.12
N MET A 131 3.41 9.85 -12.43
CA MET A 131 2.12 9.45 -13.02
C MET A 131 1.92 7.94 -12.88
N ARG A 132 2.92 7.13 -13.19
CA ARG A 132 2.86 5.66 -12.98
C ARG A 132 2.55 5.32 -11.52
N ARG A 133 3.19 6.00 -10.56
CA ARG A 133 2.92 5.82 -9.13
C ARG A 133 1.44 6.10 -8.80
N ARG A 134 0.87 7.18 -9.32
CA ARG A 134 -0.55 7.52 -9.12
C ARG A 134 -1.50 6.54 -9.79
N ILE A 135 -1.16 5.99 -10.96
CA ILE A 135 -1.93 4.93 -11.63
C ILE A 135 -1.93 3.64 -10.78
N ALA A 136 -0.77 3.22 -10.27
CA ALA A 136 -0.67 2.06 -9.39
C ALA A 136 -1.46 2.25 -8.10
N LEU A 137 -1.46 3.46 -7.55
CA LEU A 137 -2.23 3.83 -6.37
C LEU A 137 -3.75 3.78 -6.64
N LEU A 138 -4.21 4.36 -7.75
CA LEU A 138 -5.61 4.27 -8.18
C LEU A 138 -6.05 2.81 -8.32
N ARG A 139 -5.26 1.97 -8.98
CA ARG A 139 -5.53 0.53 -9.08
C ARG A 139 -5.71 -0.12 -7.71
N ALA A 140 -4.85 0.21 -6.75
CA ALA A 140 -4.93 -0.33 -5.42
C ALA A 140 -6.16 0.17 -4.64
N LEU A 141 -6.51 1.46 -4.74
CA LEU A 141 -7.57 2.08 -3.95
C LEU A 141 -8.98 1.89 -4.54
N LEU A 142 -9.11 1.67 -5.84
CA LEU A 142 -10.39 1.41 -6.49
C LEU A 142 -10.82 -0.06 -6.41
N TYR A 143 -9.94 -0.97 -6.01
CA TYR A 143 -10.35 -2.32 -5.65
C TYR A 143 -11.17 -2.30 -4.36
N ASP A 144 -12.29 -3.02 -4.35
CA ASP A 144 -13.15 -3.14 -3.17
C ASP A 144 -12.53 -4.09 -2.14
N ALA A 145 -11.58 -3.56 -1.37
CA ALA A 145 -10.84 -4.28 -0.34
C ALA A 145 -11.27 -3.86 1.07
N ASP A 146 -11.23 -4.81 2.00
CA ASP A 146 -11.40 -4.59 3.43
C ASP A 146 -10.09 -4.15 4.11
N CYS A 147 -8.96 -4.54 3.51
CA CYS A 147 -7.63 -4.17 3.96
C CYS A 147 -6.81 -3.58 2.81
N VAL A 148 -6.06 -2.51 3.10
CA VAL A 148 -5.20 -1.83 2.12
C VAL A 148 -3.77 -1.77 2.66
N ILE A 149 -2.81 -2.22 1.87
CA ILE A 149 -1.38 -2.16 2.19
C ILE A 149 -0.69 -1.23 1.21
N LEU A 150 -0.03 -0.19 1.72
CA LEU A 150 0.63 0.85 0.92
C LEU A 150 2.11 0.93 1.31
N ASP A 151 3.00 0.48 0.43
CA ASP A 151 4.45 0.52 0.64
C ASP A 151 5.05 1.75 -0.05
N GLU A 152 5.46 2.75 0.73
CA GLU A 152 5.99 4.05 0.29
C GLU A 152 5.12 4.73 -0.79
N PRO A 153 3.81 4.93 -0.56
CA PRO A 153 2.85 5.30 -1.61
C PRO A 153 3.15 6.64 -2.29
N PHE A 154 3.86 7.55 -1.64
CA PHE A 154 4.10 8.91 -2.11
C PHE A 154 5.51 9.13 -2.66
N LYS A 155 6.29 8.07 -2.78
CA LYS A 155 7.65 8.13 -3.31
C LYS A 155 7.68 8.66 -4.75
N GLY A 156 8.56 9.62 -5.00
CA GLY A 156 8.76 10.18 -6.35
C GLY A 156 7.71 11.21 -6.78
N LEU A 157 6.81 11.62 -5.88
CA LEU A 157 5.89 12.73 -6.12
C LEU A 157 6.53 14.07 -5.67
N ASP A 158 6.28 15.11 -6.44
CA ASP A 158 6.59 16.49 -6.01
C ASP A 158 5.69 16.91 -4.84
N ALA A 159 6.07 17.97 -4.11
CA ALA A 159 5.42 18.36 -2.88
C ALA A 159 3.93 18.73 -3.05
N ALA A 160 3.57 19.39 -4.15
CA ALA A 160 2.19 19.80 -4.41
C ALA A 160 1.30 18.59 -4.73
N THR A 161 1.75 17.75 -5.65
CA THR A 161 1.08 16.49 -6.02
C THR A 161 0.97 15.56 -4.81
N LYS A 162 2.03 15.48 -3.99
CA LYS A 162 2.05 14.66 -2.77
C LYS A 162 0.91 15.02 -1.81
N GLN A 163 0.68 16.29 -1.55
CA GLN A 163 -0.40 16.74 -0.66
C GLN A 163 -1.78 16.31 -1.17
N ILE A 164 -2.04 16.48 -2.47
CA ILE A 164 -3.30 16.09 -3.11
C ILE A 164 -3.50 14.56 -2.97
N VAL A 165 -2.47 13.79 -3.29
CA VAL A 165 -2.54 12.32 -3.26
C VAL A 165 -2.67 11.80 -1.83
N MET A 166 -2.01 12.42 -0.85
CA MET A 166 -2.16 12.07 0.57
C MET A 166 -3.59 12.25 1.06
N GLN A 167 -4.22 13.38 0.68
CA GLN A 167 -5.62 13.65 1.02
C GLN A 167 -6.54 12.59 0.39
N TYR A 168 -6.35 12.29 -0.88
CA TYR A 168 -7.09 11.25 -1.60
C TYR A 168 -6.96 9.86 -0.93
N VAL A 169 -5.75 9.45 -0.58
CA VAL A 169 -5.49 8.18 0.12
C VAL A 169 -6.24 8.16 1.45
N LYS A 170 -6.16 9.25 2.23
CA LYS A 170 -6.83 9.36 3.53
C LYS A 170 -8.34 9.17 3.41
N GLU A 171 -8.96 9.78 2.40
CA GLU A 171 -10.40 9.63 2.14
C GLU A 171 -10.80 8.22 1.72
N LYS A 172 -10.00 7.59 0.82
CA LYS A 172 -10.29 6.25 0.29
C LYS A 172 -10.02 5.12 1.28
N THR A 173 -9.29 5.39 2.35
CA THR A 173 -8.96 4.39 3.39
C THR A 173 -9.82 4.52 4.64
N VAL A 174 -10.76 5.46 4.69
CA VAL A 174 -11.71 5.58 5.82
C VAL A 174 -12.46 4.27 6.06
N GLY A 175 -12.39 3.76 7.29
CA GLY A 175 -13.07 2.53 7.70
C GLY A 175 -12.43 1.24 7.19
N LYS A 176 -11.32 1.30 6.46
CA LYS A 176 -10.54 0.13 6.02
C LYS A 176 -9.35 -0.09 6.95
N THR A 177 -9.03 -1.34 7.23
CA THR A 177 -7.76 -1.67 7.90
C THR A 177 -6.61 -1.33 6.96
N THR A 178 -5.78 -0.34 7.32
CA THR A 178 -4.76 0.18 6.41
C THR A 178 -3.37 0.08 7.04
N PHE A 179 -2.44 -0.52 6.31
CA PHE A 179 -1.01 -0.52 6.63
C PHE A 179 -0.30 0.42 5.68
N LEU A 180 0.21 1.54 6.18
CA LEU A 180 0.95 2.51 5.41
C LEU A 180 2.41 2.50 5.86
N VAL A 181 3.30 2.08 4.97
CA VAL A 181 4.75 2.09 5.23
C VAL A 181 5.33 3.36 4.66
N THR A 182 6.04 4.11 5.49
CA THR A 182 6.80 5.28 5.10
C THR A 182 8.01 5.49 6.00
N HIS A 183 9.01 6.21 5.48
CA HIS A 183 10.13 6.72 6.27
C HIS A 183 10.04 8.23 6.50
N ASP A 184 9.04 8.90 5.93
CA ASP A 184 8.79 10.34 6.03
C ASP A 184 7.90 10.64 7.24
N SER A 185 8.44 11.41 8.21
CA SER A 185 7.71 11.79 9.41
C SER A 185 6.52 12.70 9.13
N ALA A 186 6.60 13.55 8.09
CA ALA A 186 5.50 14.43 7.72
C ALA A 186 4.30 13.64 7.15
N GLU A 187 4.57 12.56 6.40
CA GLU A 187 3.54 11.62 5.95
C GLU A 187 2.89 10.93 7.16
N ALA A 188 3.72 10.43 8.09
CA ALA A 188 3.23 9.80 9.30
C ALA A 188 2.39 10.75 10.16
N ASP A 189 2.79 12.03 10.26
CA ASP A 189 2.04 13.07 10.99
C ASP A 189 0.69 13.35 10.33
N PHE A 190 0.64 13.41 9.00
CA PHE A 190 -0.59 13.67 8.24
C PHE A 190 -1.65 12.58 8.42
N PHE A 191 -1.25 11.31 8.38
CA PHE A 191 -2.18 10.20 8.58
C PHE A 191 -2.59 10.06 10.04
N GLY A 192 -1.76 10.50 10.99
CA GLY A 192 -2.05 10.44 12.43
C GLY A 192 -2.27 9.02 12.94
N GLY A 193 -2.94 8.90 14.10
CA GLY A 193 -3.42 7.61 14.59
C GLY A 193 -2.31 6.67 15.08
N ASN A 194 -2.44 5.39 14.78
CA ASN A 194 -1.53 4.35 15.24
C ASN A 194 -0.21 4.39 14.48
N ARG A 195 0.87 4.76 15.17
CA ARG A 195 2.24 4.66 14.65
C ARG A 195 2.95 3.48 15.28
N TRP A 196 3.65 2.76 14.46
CA TRP A 196 4.48 1.67 14.90
C TRP A 196 5.87 1.73 14.27
N ASN A 197 6.86 1.92 15.10
CA ASN A 197 8.26 1.83 14.68
C ASN A 197 8.67 0.36 14.74
N LEU A 198 8.88 -0.24 13.56
CA LEU A 198 9.38 -1.60 13.48
C LEU A 198 10.81 -1.64 14.07
N PRO A 199 11.06 -2.46 15.10
CA PRO A 199 12.38 -2.56 15.70
C PRO A 199 13.44 -2.95 14.67
N SER A 200 14.59 -2.31 14.69
CA SER A 200 15.77 -2.74 13.92
C SER A 200 16.69 -3.52 14.83
N GLU A 201 17.06 -4.73 14.45
CA GLU A 201 17.98 -5.57 15.26
C GLU A 201 19.43 -5.10 15.30
N ASN A 202 19.77 -4.00 14.63
CA ASN A 202 21.15 -3.48 14.60
C ASN A 202 21.49 -2.54 15.77
N LYS A 203 20.90 -2.72 16.93
CA LYS A 203 21.47 -2.19 18.17
C LYS A 203 21.97 -3.37 19.01
N ASN A 204 23.13 -3.91 18.64
CA ASN A 204 24.03 -4.42 19.67
C ASN A 204 24.37 -3.23 20.55
N GLU A 205 23.62 -3.04 21.61
CA GLU A 205 24.11 -2.26 22.74
C GLU A 205 25.25 -3.08 23.34
N ASN A 206 26.46 -2.76 22.90
CA ASN A 206 27.66 -3.03 23.70
C ASN A 206 27.50 -2.23 24.98
N HIS A 207 26.95 -2.85 25.99
CA HIS A 207 27.17 -2.43 27.37
C HIS A 207 28.48 -3.08 27.83
N GLU A 208 29.55 -2.28 27.79
CA GLU A 208 30.67 -2.45 28.70
C GLU A 208 30.28 -2.00 30.11
#